data_3e8306d96e4ca6f7b8820a4094fc57cb
#
_entry.id   3e8306d96e4ca6f7b8820a4094fc57cb
#
_cell.length_a   1.000
_cell.length_b   1.000
_cell.length_c   1.000
_cell.angle_alpha   90.00
_cell.angle_beta   90.00
_cell.angle_gamma   90.00
#
_symmetry.space_group_name_H-M   'P 1'
#
loop_
_entity.id
_entity.type
_entity.pdbx_description
1 polymer ?
#
loop_
_entity_poly.entity_id
_entity_poly.type
_entity_poly.pdbx_seq_one_letter_code
_entity_poly.pdbx_strand_id
1 'polypeptide(L)'
;TKNGHEDVRFQNGDGFGLSTSYDFDFGLSLGAAYSNSDRTNSQVALGGYHYNEYSKFAGGDTAEAWTFGAKYDANNVYLAMMYAETRNMTPYGNVGIANKTQNFEAVAQYQFDFGLRPSLAYVYSKGKDLGGNDYNNNGHQEYVDQDLVNYVEIGATYYFNKNFSTYVDYKI
;
A
#
# COMPACT_ATOMS: atom_id res chain seq x y z
N THR A 1 -9.60 -18.42 -18.87
CA THR A 1 -9.55 -19.24 -17.64
C THR A 1 -8.29 -20.07 -17.67
N LYS A 2 -7.28 -19.67 -16.93
CA LYS A 2 -6.07 -20.46 -16.77
C LYS A 2 -6.30 -21.63 -15.84
N ASN A 3 -5.81 -22.78 -16.25
CA ASN A 3 -5.97 -24.07 -15.62
C ASN A 3 -5.54 -24.10 -14.15
N GLY A 4 -6.34 -24.68 -13.34
CA GLY A 4 -6.40 -25.21 -12.00
C GLY A 4 -5.18 -25.42 -11.09
N HIS A 5 -4.05 -24.75 -11.33
CA HIS A 5 -2.88 -24.84 -10.46
C HIS A 5 -2.36 -23.46 -9.96
N GLU A 6 -3.01 -22.37 -10.33
CA GLU A 6 -2.65 -21.07 -9.76
C GLU A 6 -3.35 -20.87 -8.42
N ASP A 7 -2.61 -20.38 -7.44
CA ASP A 7 -3.16 -19.95 -6.16
C ASP A 7 -4.32 -18.97 -6.41
N VAL A 8 -5.47 -19.29 -5.89
CA VAL A 8 -6.73 -18.53 -6.06
C VAL A 8 -6.54 -17.05 -5.74
N ARG A 9 -5.63 -16.71 -4.82
CA ARG A 9 -5.33 -15.33 -4.43
C ARG A 9 -4.75 -14.47 -5.57
N PHE A 10 -4.13 -15.09 -6.56
CA PHE A 10 -3.48 -14.42 -7.69
C PHE A 10 -4.28 -14.50 -9.00
N GLN A 11 -5.49 -15.01 -8.96
CA GLN A 11 -6.39 -14.98 -10.11
C GLN A 11 -6.86 -13.55 -10.39
N ASN A 12 -7.08 -13.23 -11.66
CA ASN A 12 -7.54 -11.91 -12.09
C ASN A 12 -8.93 -12.04 -12.74
N GLY A 13 -9.84 -11.15 -12.34
CA GLY A 13 -11.09 -10.89 -13.03
C GLY A 13 -10.96 -9.71 -14.01
N ASP A 14 -12.05 -9.38 -14.69
CA ASP A 14 -12.12 -8.19 -15.54
C ASP A 14 -12.08 -6.92 -14.68
N GLY A 15 -11.49 -5.86 -15.22
CA GLY A 15 -11.36 -4.64 -14.43
C GLY A 15 -11.03 -3.44 -15.30
N PHE A 16 -11.10 -2.27 -14.68
CA PHE A 16 -10.69 -1.01 -15.27
C PHE A 16 -9.92 -0.16 -14.28
N GLY A 17 -9.18 0.79 -14.80
CA GLY A 17 -8.48 1.79 -14.00
C GLY A 17 -8.40 3.11 -14.74
N LEU A 18 -8.33 4.19 -13.98
CA LEU A 18 -8.12 5.52 -14.49
C LEU A 18 -7.16 6.28 -13.57
N SER A 19 -6.42 7.21 -14.16
CA SER A 19 -5.54 8.10 -13.40
C SER A 19 -5.50 9.47 -14.04
N THR A 20 -5.19 10.47 -13.23
CA THR A 20 -4.94 11.83 -13.68
C THR A 20 -3.83 12.45 -12.86
N SER A 21 -3.08 13.35 -13.46
CA SER A 21 -2.10 14.17 -12.79
C SER A 21 -2.08 15.58 -13.36
N TYR A 22 -1.62 16.52 -12.53
CA TYR A 22 -1.42 17.90 -12.93
C TYR A 22 -0.14 18.45 -12.30
N ASP A 23 0.70 19.04 -13.14
CA ASP A 23 1.96 19.66 -12.75
C ASP A 23 1.84 21.18 -12.82
N PHE A 24 2.09 21.85 -11.70
CA PHE A 24 2.15 23.32 -11.63
C PHE A 24 3.56 23.81 -11.91
N ASP A 25 3.71 24.97 -12.53
CA ASP A 25 5.00 25.54 -12.93
C ASP A 25 5.95 25.82 -11.78
N PHE A 26 5.43 25.96 -10.54
CA PHE A 26 6.25 26.23 -9.34
C PHE A 26 6.79 24.96 -8.65
N GLY A 27 6.68 23.79 -9.27
CA GLY A 27 7.25 22.54 -8.78
C GLY A 27 6.28 21.63 -7.98
N LEU A 28 5.00 22.01 -7.83
CA LEU A 28 3.98 21.16 -7.26
C LEU A 28 3.36 20.25 -8.32
N SER A 29 3.21 18.97 -8.00
CA SER A 29 2.43 18.01 -8.80
C SER A 29 1.35 17.38 -7.92
N LEU A 30 0.17 17.17 -8.46
CA LEU A 30 -0.92 16.43 -7.83
C LEU A 30 -1.29 15.24 -8.72
N GLY A 31 -1.66 14.13 -8.11
CA GLY A 31 -2.08 12.94 -8.83
C GLY A 31 -3.16 12.19 -8.08
N ALA A 32 -4.04 11.54 -8.85
CA ALA A 32 -5.05 10.64 -8.32
C ALA A 32 -5.23 9.46 -9.27
N ALA A 33 -5.50 8.28 -8.71
CA ALA A 33 -5.82 7.09 -9.48
C ALA A 33 -6.90 6.27 -8.78
N TYR A 34 -7.65 5.54 -9.59
CA TYR A 34 -8.66 4.58 -9.17
C TYR A 34 -8.56 3.32 -10.01
N SER A 35 -8.75 2.17 -9.39
CA SER A 35 -8.89 0.89 -10.07
C SER A 35 -9.96 0.04 -9.42
N ASN A 36 -10.64 -0.74 -10.25
CA ASN A 36 -11.63 -1.71 -9.82
C ASN A 36 -11.51 -2.94 -10.72
N SER A 37 -11.54 -4.12 -10.13
CA SER A 37 -11.56 -5.38 -10.86
C SER A 37 -12.45 -6.39 -10.16
N ASP A 38 -13.14 -7.22 -10.95
CA ASP A 38 -13.92 -8.31 -10.43
C ASP A 38 -13.00 -9.36 -9.78
N ARG A 39 -13.41 -9.89 -8.65
CA ARG A 39 -12.80 -11.06 -8.05
C ARG A 39 -13.43 -12.32 -8.63
N THR A 40 -12.60 -13.34 -8.86
CA THR A 40 -13.14 -14.61 -9.37
C THR A 40 -14.08 -15.27 -8.35
N ASN A 41 -14.99 -16.09 -8.82
CA ASN A 41 -15.89 -16.85 -7.94
C ASN A 41 -15.12 -17.66 -6.87
N SER A 42 -13.93 -18.15 -7.22
CA SER A 42 -13.07 -18.89 -6.30
C SER A 42 -12.49 -17.99 -5.21
N GLN A 43 -12.15 -16.75 -5.52
CA GLN A 43 -11.68 -15.76 -4.53
C GLN A 43 -12.80 -15.33 -3.59
N VAL A 44 -13.99 -15.10 -4.11
CA VAL A 44 -15.17 -14.74 -3.31
C VAL A 44 -15.58 -15.92 -2.41
N ALA A 45 -15.54 -17.15 -2.92
CA ALA A 45 -15.85 -18.35 -2.16
C ALA A 45 -14.92 -18.56 -0.96
N LEU A 46 -13.64 -18.21 -1.07
CA LEU A 46 -12.72 -18.26 0.07
C LEU A 46 -13.12 -17.30 1.20
N GLY A 47 -13.72 -16.16 0.88
CA GLY A 47 -14.22 -15.18 1.86
C GLY A 47 -15.55 -15.59 2.52
N GLY A 48 -16.37 -16.39 1.85
CA GLY A 48 -17.72 -16.72 2.29
C GLY A 48 -17.90 -18.11 2.94
N TYR A 49 -16.88 -18.95 2.98
CA TYR A 49 -17.04 -20.39 3.27
C TYR A 49 -17.06 -20.79 4.74
N HIS A 50 -16.99 -19.86 5.68
CA HIS A 50 -16.98 -20.21 7.10
C HIS A 50 -18.28 -19.81 7.80
N TYR A 51 -19.18 -20.75 7.84
CA TYR A 51 -20.35 -20.74 8.71
C TYR A 51 -19.86 -20.70 10.18
N ASN A 52 -19.91 -19.53 10.78
CA ASN A 52 -19.49 -19.20 12.15
C ASN A 52 -18.01 -18.83 12.39
N GLU A 53 -17.19 -18.59 11.38
CA GLU A 53 -15.81 -18.15 11.60
C GLU A 53 -15.52 -16.86 10.81
N TYR A 54 -14.83 -15.93 11.44
CA TYR A 54 -14.34 -14.71 10.79
C TYR A 54 -13.26 -15.09 9.78
N SER A 55 -13.55 -14.98 8.51
CA SER A 55 -12.65 -15.39 7.45
C SER A 55 -11.40 -14.50 7.39
N LYS A 56 -10.23 -15.09 7.20
CA LYS A 56 -8.99 -14.36 6.87
C LYS A 56 -9.00 -13.79 5.45
N PHE A 57 -9.92 -14.23 4.62
CA PHE A 57 -10.08 -13.75 3.26
C PHE A 57 -11.19 -12.71 3.20
N ALA A 58 -10.92 -11.61 2.51
CA ALA A 58 -11.94 -10.64 2.18
C ALA A 58 -13.12 -11.27 1.42
N GLY A 59 -14.34 -10.91 1.81
CA GLY A 59 -15.58 -11.51 1.27
C GLY A 59 -16.19 -10.74 0.09
N GLY A 60 -15.67 -9.56 -0.27
CA GLY A 60 -16.23 -8.75 -1.35
C GLY A 60 -15.99 -9.36 -2.73
N ASP A 61 -16.86 -9.06 -3.69
CA ASP A 61 -16.85 -9.54 -5.07
C ASP A 61 -15.98 -8.68 -6.01
N THR A 62 -15.53 -7.52 -5.55
CA THR A 62 -14.63 -6.64 -6.29
C THR A 62 -13.38 -6.31 -5.48
N ALA A 63 -12.25 -6.19 -6.16
CA ALA A 63 -11.00 -5.62 -5.66
C ALA A 63 -10.92 -4.16 -6.12
N GLU A 64 -10.75 -3.24 -5.16
CA GLU A 64 -10.81 -1.82 -5.41
C GLU A 64 -9.61 -1.13 -4.78
N ALA A 65 -9.04 -0.16 -5.49
CA ALA A 65 -8.01 0.72 -4.96
C ALA A 65 -8.20 2.15 -5.46
N TRP A 66 -7.95 3.11 -4.58
CA TRP A 66 -7.82 4.50 -4.97
C TRP A 66 -6.64 5.15 -4.23
N THR A 67 -6.04 6.11 -4.87
CA THR A 67 -4.92 6.86 -4.31
C THR A 67 -4.97 8.33 -4.70
N PHE A 68 -4.45 9.15 -3.81
CA PHE A 68 -4.15 10.56 -4.05
C PHE A 68 -2.71 10.82 -3.59
N GLY A 69 -1.96 11.58 -4.41
CA GLY A 69 -0.59 11.97 -4.10
C GLY A 69 -0.32 13.43 -4.43
N ALA A 70 0.61 13.99 -3.70
CA ALA A 70 1.16 15.33 -3.94
C ALA A 70 2.69 15.26 -3.86
N LYS A 71 3.37 15.99 -4.75
CA LYS A 71 4.82 16.09 -4.81
C LYS A 71 5.21 17.55 -5.02
N TYR A 72 6.17 18.03 -4.26
CA TYR A 72 6.86 19.29 -4.51
C TYR A 72 8.32 19.02 -4.78
N ASP A 73 8.83 19.51 -5.91
CA ASP A 73 10.20 19.31 -6.36
C ASP A 73 10.74 20.61 -6.96
N ALA A 74 11.24 21.47 -6.11
CA ALA A 74 11.86 22.75 -6.49
C ALA A 74 12.75 23.28 -5.36
N ASN A 75 13.64 24.23 -5.68
CA ASN A 75 14.47 24.92 -4.71
C ASN A 75 15.32 23.99 -3.82
N ASN A 76 15.85 22.92 -4.39
CA ASN A 76 16.61 21.88 -3.69
C ASN A 76 15.78 21.09 -2.64
N VAL A 77 14.49 21.31 -2.57
CA VAL A 77 13.55 20.59 -1.68
C VAL A 77 12.75 19.61 -2.48
N TYR A 78 12.69 18.37 -2.00
CA TYR A 78 11.77 17.35 -2.49
C TYR A 78 10.88 16.92 -1.33
N LEU A 79 9.58 17.09 -1.51
CA LEU A 79 8.54 16.60 -0.61
C LEU A 79 7.57 15.76 -1.42
N ALA A 80 7.21 14.61 -0.92
CA ALA A 80 6.12 13.83 -1.52
C ALA A 80 5.28 13.18 -0.42
N MET A 81 3.99 13.05 -0.69
CA MET A 81 3.06 12.32 0.17
C MET A 81 2.02 11.59 -0.67
N MET A 82 1.59 10.46 -0.17
CA MET A 82 0.55 9.65 -0.79
C MET A 82 -0.39 9.10 0.29
N TYR A 83 -1.68 9.05 -0.03
CA TYR A 83 -2.66 8.28 0.70
C TYR A 83 -3.38 7.34 -0.27
N ALA A 84 -3.55 6.09 0.13
CA ALA A 84 -4.27 5.09 -0.67
C ALA A 84 -5.16 4.22 0.22
N GLU A 85 -6.30 3.82 -0.31
CA GLU A 85 -7.10 2.74 0.26
C GLU A 85 -7.22 1.60 -0.73
N THR A 86 -7.17 0.38 -0.22
CA THR A 86 -7.47 -0.82 -1.00
C THR A 86 -8.58 -1.63 -0.34
N ARG A 87 -9.34 -2.34 -1.13
CA ARG A 87 -10.38 -3.26 -0.68
C ARG A 87 -10.23 -4.61 -1.35
N ASN A 88 -10.32 -5.67 -0.56
CA ASN A 88 -10.39 -7.05 -1.00
C ASN A 88 -9.19 -7.53 -1.84
N MET A 89 -8.00 -6.89 -1.70
CA MET A 89 -6.85 -7.21 -2.55
C MET A 89 -5.50 -7.26 -1.84
N THR A 90 -5.36 -6.68 -0.66
CA THR A 90 -4.06 -6.60 0.02
C THR A 90 -3.81 -7.83 0.87
N PRO A 91 -2.74 -8.61 0.60
CA PRO A 91 -2.37 -9.74 1.45
C PRO A 91 -1.91 -9.28 2.85
N TYR A 92 -2.23 -10.08 3.87
CA TYR A 92 -1.67 -9.93 5.20
C TYR A 92 -1.39 -11.30 5.84
N GLY A 93 -0.42 -11.33 6.75
CA GLY A 93 0.02 -12.60 7.35
C GLY A 93 0.45 -13.63 6.27
N ASN A 94 0.26 -14.90 6.57
CA ASN A 94 0.71 -15.96 5.66
C ASN A 94 -0.28 -16.26 4.53
N VAL A 95 -1.57 -16.05 4.76
CA VAL A 95 -2.62 -16.48 3.82
C VAL A 95 -3.80 -15.50 3.70
N GLY A 96 -3.87 -14.46 4.51
CA GLY A 96 -5.03 -13.57 4.54
C GLY A 96 -5.09 -12.57 3.38
N ILE A 97 -6.30 -12.12 3.07
CA ILE A 97 -6.57 -10.95 2.21
C ILE A 97 -7.42 -9.98 3.03
N ALA A 98 -6.92 -8.77 3.22
CA ALA A 98 -7.59 -7.75 4.01
C ALA A 98 -8.88 -7.25 3.33
N ASN A 99 -9.94 -7.05 4.11
CA ASN A 99 -11.16 -6.40 3.63
C ASN A 99 -10.88 -4.97 3.18
N LYS A 100 -10.04 -4.26 3.93
CA LYS A 100 -9.62 -2.90 3.61
C LYS A 100 -8.22 -2.64 4.13
N THR A 101 -7.42 -1.85 3.42
CA THR A 101 -6.20 -1.24 3.95
C THR A 101 -6.20 0.26 3.74
N GLN A 102 -5.57 0.96 4.67
CA GLN A 102 -5.29 2.39 4.59
C GLN A 102 -3.79 2.58 4.61
N ASN A 103 -3.25 3.26 3.61
CA ASN A 103 -1.83 3.41 3.41
C ASN A 103 -1.48 4.89 3.34
N PHE A 104 -0.49 5.30 4.10
CA PHE A 104 0.05 6.65 4.08
C PHE A 104 1.56 6.59 3.95
N GLU A 105 2.09 7.35 3.02
CA GLU A 105 3.52 7.51 2.83
C GLU A 105 3.86 8.98 2.68
N ALA A 106 4.98 9.38 3.28
CA ALA A 106 5.51 10.73 3.12
C ALA A 106 7.04 10.69 3.10
N VAL A 107 7.66 11.54 2.31
CA VAL A 107 9.11 11.70 2.25
C VAL A 107 9.49 13.17 2.12
N ALA A 108 10.54 13.55 2.81
CA ALA A 108 11.17 14.86 2.70
C ALA A 108 12.67 14.69 2.44
N GLN A 109 13.20 15.45 1.48
CA GLN A 109 14.62 15.44 1.13
C GLN A 109 15.08 16.87 0.84
N TYR A 110 16.35 17.13 1.10
CA TYR A 110 17.00 18.39 0.74
C TYR A 110 18.32 18.13 0.04
N GLN A 111 18.54 18.77 -1.11
CA GLN A 111 19.78 18.65 -1.88
C GLN A 111 20.73 19.79 -1.52
N PHE A 112 21.83 19.48 -0.86
CA PHE A 112 22.90 20.43 -0.63
C PHE A 112 23.80 20.57 -1.86
N ASP A 113 24.36 21.76 -2.09
CA ASP A 113 25.22 22.06 -3.24
C ASP A 113 26.51 21.22 -3.24
N PHE A 114 26.97 20.77 -2.07
CA PHE A 114 28.15 19.92 -1.95
C PHE A 114 27.88 18.44 -2.20
N GLY A 115 26.69 18.08 -2.68
CA GLY A 115 26.36 16.73 -3.12
C GLY A 115 25.63 15.85 -2.08
N LEU A 116 25.42 16.31 -0.84
CA LEU A 116 24.67 15.55 0.17
C LEU A 116 23.16 15.76 -0.01
N ARG A 117 22.38 14.67 0.09
CA ARG A 117 20.92 14.67 0.07
C ARG A 117 20.37 13.81 1.22
N PRO A 118 20.17 14.37 2.41
CA PRO A 118 19.48 13.69 3.49
C PRO A 118 18.00 13.46 3.13
N SER A 119 17.44 12.40 3.71
CA SER A 119 16.04 12.01 3.53
C SER A 119 15.42 11.58 4.85
N LEU A 120 14.16 11.89 5.03
CA LEU A 120 13.29 11.40 6.09
C LEU A 120 12.02 10.90 5.44
N ALA A 121 11.66 9.64 5.70
CA ALA A 121 10.42 9.07 5.21
C ALA A 121 9.61 8.43 6.34
N TYR A 122 8.31 8.40 6.16
CA TYR A 122 7.36 7.70 7.01
C TYR A 122 6.45 6.83 6.17
N VAL A 123 6.31 5.57 6.55
CA VAL A 123 5.45 4.58 5.88
C VAL A 123 4.52 3.96 6.89
N TYR A 124 3.23 4.05 6.61
CA TYR A 124 2.18 3.49 7.44
C TYR A 124 1.15 2.75 6.61
N SER A 125 0.84 1.52 7.01
CA SER A 125 -0.22 0.72 6.42
C SER A 125 -1.03 0.05 7.54
N LYS A 126 -2.33 0.28 7.53
CA LYS A 126 -3.28 -0.29 8.50
C LYS A 126 -4.27 -1.20 7.79
N GLY A 127 -4.31 -2.44 8.21
CA GLY A 127 -5.38 -3.36 7.84
C GLY A 127 -6.60 -3.13 8.69
N LYS A 128 -7.77 -3.07 8.05
CA LYS A 128 -9.07 -2.91 8.68
C LYS A 128 -9.90 -4.16 8.46
N ASP A 129 -10.68 -4.52 9.49
CA ASP A 129 -11.56 -5.67 9.45
C ASP A 129 -10.84 -6.98 9.06
N LEU A 130 -9.65 -7.19 9.64
CA LEU A 130 -8.86 -8.40 9.44
C LEU A 130 -9.49 -9.55 10.21
N GLY A 131 -9.85 -10.62 9.53
CA GLY A 131 -10.50 -11.78 10.13
C GLY A 131 -9.54 -12.85 10.61
N GLY A 132 -10.07 -13.77 11.42
CA GLY A 132 -9.35 -14.98 11.83
C GLY A 132 -8.35 -14.83 12.97
N ASN A 133 -8.43 -13.78 13.74
CA ASN A 133 -7.61 -13.59 14.94
C ASN A 133 -8.43 -13.92 16.20
N ASP A 134 -7.92 -14.82 17.03
CA ASP A 134 -8.41 -15.03 18.40
C ASP A 134 -7.70 -14.05 19.34
N TYR A 135 -8.29 -12.87 19.51
CA TYR A 135 -7.65 -11.78 20.24
C TYR A 135 -7.75 -11.90 21.75
N ASN A 136 -8.69 -12.66 22.27
CA ASN A 136 -9.01 -12.70 23.70
C ASN A 136 -8.74 -14.04 24.37
N ASN A 137 -8.13 -15.02 23.70
CA ASN A 137 -7.92 -16.39 24.18
C ASN A 137 -9.22 -17.07 24.71
N ASN A 138 -10.37 -16.61 24.24
CA ASN A 138 -11.69 -17.13 24.64
C ASN A 138 -12.31 -18.03 23.57
N GLY A 139 -11.57 -18.34 22.50
CA GLY A 139 -12.03 -19.14 21.38
C GLY A 139 -12.95 -18.40 20.39
N HIS A 140 -13.15 -17.10 20.59
CA HIS A 140 -13.93 -16.27 19.67
C HIS A 140 -12.99 -15.51 18.73
N GLN A 141 -13.12 -15.77 17.44
CA GLN A 141 -12.46 -15.00 16.39
C GLN A 141 -13.24 -13.71 16.13
N GLU A 142 -12.54 -12.61 16.01
CA GLU A 142 -13.12 -11.29 15.75
C GLU A 142 -12.43 -10.61 14.57
N TYR A 143 -13.13 -9.69 13.91
CA TYR A 143 -12.51 -8.76 12.98
C TYR A 143 -11.77 -7.68 13.77
N VAL A 144 -10.50 -7.46 13.41
CA VAL A 144 -9.65 -6.50 14.11
C VAL A 144 -8.93 -5.57 13.14
N ASP A 145 -8.62 -4.40 13.64
CA ASP A 145 -7.73 -3.46 12.96
C ASP A 145 -6.30 -3.69 13.45
N GLN A 146 -5.36 -3.76 12.53
CA GLN A 146 -3.95 -3.97 12.88
C GLN A 146 -3.02 -3.18 11.95
N ASP A 147 -1.95 -2.64 12.53
CA ASP A 147 -0.88 -2.06 11.73
C ASP A 147 -0.14 -3.17 10.98
N LEU A 148 -0.10 -3.06 9.66
CA LEU A 148 0.60 -4.00 8.78
C LEU A 148 2.04 -3.55 8.56
N VAL A 149 2.24 -2.24 8.43
CA VAL A 149 3.54 -1.58 8.29
C VAL A 149 3.51 -0.27 9.04
N ASN A 150 4.54 0.00 9.82
CA ASN A 150 4.69 1.29 10.51
C ASN A 150 6.18 1.52 10.80
N TYR A 151 6.81 2.42 10.05
CA TYR A 151 8.20 2.77 10.30
C TYR A 151 8.54 4.18 9.85
N VAL A 152 9.59 4.72 10.44
CA VAL A 152 10.32 5.91 9.99
C VAL A 152 11.62 5.44 9.35
N GLU A 153 11.99 6.05 8.23
CA GLU A 153 13.27 5.83 7.56
C GLU A 153 14.06 7.12 7.52
N ILE A 154 15.30 7.06 7.97
CA ILE A 154 16.26 8.16 7.89
C ILE A 154 17.37 7.74 6.95
N GLY A 155 17.62 8.52 5.93
CA GLY A 155 18.62 8.20 4.92
C GLY A 155 19.45 9.39 4.48
N ALA A 156 20.50 9.10 3.73
CA ALA A 156 21.29 10.09 3.05
C ALA A 156 21.88 9.51 1.77
N THR A 157 21.83 10.29 0.69
CA THR A 157 22.56 10.00 -0.55
C THR A 157 23.68 11.04 -0.70
N TYR A 158 24.86 10.62 -1.12
CA TYR A 158 25.94 11.51 -1.49
C TYR A 158 26.31 11.34 -2.96
N TYR A 159 26.23 12.42 -3.71
CA TYR A 159 26.58 12.48 -5.13
C TYR A 159 28.01 12.98 -5.28
N PHE A 160 28.94 12.10 -5.63
CA PHE A 160 30.34 12.46 -5.93
C PHE A 160 30.44 13.21 -7.26
N ASN A 161 29.61 12.81 -8.22
CA ASN A 161 29.45 13.42 -9.53
C ASN A 161 28.15 12.92 -10.19
N LYS A 162 27.86 13.38 -11.42
CA LYS A 162 26.66 12.99 -12.15
C LYS A 162 26.50 11.49 -12.47
N ASN A 163 27.58 10.72 -12.35
CA ASN A 163 27.61 9.29 -12.72
C ASN A 163 27.81 8.36 -11.52
N PHE A 164 28.15 8.91 -10.35
CA PHE A 164 28.45 8.10 -9.16
C PHE A 164 27.88 8.72 -7.90
N SER A 165 27.09 7.93 -7.19
CA SER A 165 26.53 8.26 -5.87
C SER A 165 26.58 7.04 -4.95
N THR A 166 26.50 7.27 -3.66
CA THR A 166 26.30 6.25 -2.63
C THR A 166 25.17 6.66 -1.72
N TYR A 167 24.51 5.70 -1.08
CA TYR A 167 23.45 5.99 -0.12
C TYR A 167 23.56 5.08 1.10
N VAL A 168 22.95 5.51 2.19
CA VAL A 168 22.71 4.77 3.41
C VAL A 168 21.33 5.11 3.92
N ASP A 169 20.62 4.13 4.41
CA ASP A 169 19.30 4.30 5.06
C ASP A 169 19.18 3.40 6.29
N TYR A 170 18.39 3.86 7.25
CA TYR A 170 18.09 3.16 8.48
C TYR A 170 16.60 3.26 8.79
N LYS A 171 15.97 2.11 9.08
CA LYS A 171 14.56 1.99 9.45
C LYS A 171 14.41 1.81 10.94
N ILE A 172 13.46 2.55 11.52
CA ILE A 172 13.13 2.53 12.95
C ILE A 172 11.67 2.08 13.10
#